data_a70838edade2a80c112da29f619e5975
#
_entry.id   a70838edade2a80c112da29f619e5975
#
_cell.length_a   1.000
_cell.length_b   1.000
_cell.length_c   1.000
_cell.angle_alpha   90.00
_cell.angle_beta   90.00
_cell.angle_gamma   90.00
#
_symmetry.space_group_name_H-M   'P 1'
#
loop_
_entity.id
_entity.type
_entity.pdbx_description
1 polymer ?
#
loop_
_entity_poly.entity_id
_entity_poly.type
_entity_poly.pdbx_seq_one_letter_code
_entity_poly.pdbx_strand_id
1 'polypeptide(L)'
;MKELNNLPTVLEEIMSKDFQLDERIREGLELIYNVFDAKNCTLHSLNEDGSFLSLVGQIGLPEKIAEIAKIIPVGKGMAGVCAQKKEPVTMCNLQTDDSGVARPSAKDTEVEGAVVVPLLNDNEEVIATLGVGKSGEHDYSEEEINLLNECARIMMSFISQ
;
A
#
# COMPACT_ATOMS: atom_id res chain seq x y z
N MET A 1 -9.31 -5.00 18.19
CA MET A 1 -8.07 -4.63 17.58
C MET A 1 -7.54 -3.34 18.14
N LYS A 2 -6.96 -3.48 19.33
CA LYS A 2 -6.40 -2.34 20.06
C LYS A 2 -5.26 -1.65 19.30
N GLU A 3 -4.51 -2.42 18.51
CA GLU A 3 -3.37 -1.92 17.77
C GLU A 3 -3.77 -0.92 16.68
N LEU A 4 -4.97 -1.05 16.12
CA LEU A 4 -5.44 -0.13 15.07
C LEU A 4 -5.51 1.31 15.56
N ASN A 5 -5.98 1.52 16.76
CA ASN A 5 -6.16 2.86 17.32
C ASN A 5 -4.85 3.59 17.60
N ASN A 6 -3.77 2.82 17.86
CA ASN A 6 -2.46 3.37 18.16
C ASN A 6 -1.53 3.40 16.94
N LEU A 7 -1.95 2.82 15.82
CA LEU A 7 -1.10 2.66 14.65
C LEU A 7 -0.48 3.99 14.17
N PRO A 8 -1.26 5.06 13.97
CA PRO A 8 -0.65 6.31 13.51
C PRO A 8 0.43 6.84 14.47
N THR A 9 0.18 6.80 15.77
CA THR A 9 1.13 7.29 16.77
C THR A 9 2.43 6.49 16.74
N VAL A 10 2.33 5.16 16.74
CA VAL A 10 3.50 4.29 16.72
C VAL A 10 4.26 4.42 15.40
N LEU A 11 3.53 4.54 14.29
CA LEU A 11 4.14 4.74 12.97
C LEU A 11 4.95 6.04 12.94
N GLU A 12 4.39 7.13 13.46
CA GLU A 12 5.10 8.40 13.53
C GLU A 12 6.37 8.31 14.37
N GLU A 13 6.31 7.58 15.48
CA GLU A 13 7.50 7.32 16.31
C GLU A 13 8.58 6.60 15.53
N ILE A 14 8.21 5.56 14.77
CA ILE A 14 9.15 4.80 13.94
C ILE A 14 9.78 5.70 12.87
N MET A 15 8.96 6.46 12.16
CA MET A 15 9.42 7.29 11.06
C MET A 15 10.30 8.45 11.52
N SER A 16 10.18 8.86 12.79
CA SER A 16 10.97 9.96 13.36
C SER A 16 12.27 9.50 14.03
N LYS A 17 12.55 8.20 14.08
CA LYS A 17 13.79 7.69 14.68
C LYS A 17 15.02 8.14 13.91
N ASP A 18 16.16 8.24 14.62
CA ASP A 18 17.44 8.59 14.02
C ASP A 18 18.10 7.37 13.39
N PHE A 19 17.41 6.78 12.43
CA PHE A 19 17.86 5.63 11.64
C PHE A 19 17.90 6.02 10.17
N GLN A 20 18.58 5.21 9.35
CA GLN A 20 18.56 5.40 7.90
C GLN A 20 17.12 5.34 7.40
N LEU A 21 16.83 6.12 6.36
CA LEU A 21 15.47 6.20 5.82
C LEU A 21 14.94 4.83 5.39
N ASP A 22 15.78 4.01 4.73
CA ASP A 22 15.38 2.68 4.29
C ASP A 22 14.94 1.79 5.46
N GLU A 23 15.63 1.89 6.59
CA GLU A 23 15.27 1.13 7.79
C GLU A 23 13.95 1.60 8.38
N ARG A 24 13.73 2.91 8.40
CA ARG A 24 12.48 3.49 8.90
C ARG A 24 11.30 3.09 8.03
N ILE A 25 11.47 3.12 6.71
CA ILE A 25 10.45 2.69 5.76
C ILE A 25 10.10 1.22 6.01
N ARG A 26 11.11 0.36 6.12
CA ARG A 26 10.89 -1.06 6.35
C ARG A 26 10.17 -1.31 7.67
N GLU A 27 10.63 -0.69 8.75
CA GLU A 27 9.97 -0.84 10.06
C GLU A 27 8.53 -0.32 10.05
N GLY A 28 8.30 0.81 9.36
CA GLY A 28 6.95 1.37 9.25
C GLY A 28 6.01 0.45 8.51
N LEU A 29 6.45 -0.11 7.38
CA LEU A 29 5.64 -1.05 6.61
C LEU A 29 5.43 -2.36 7.38
N GLU A 30 6.45 -2.81 8.11
CA GLU A 30 6.36 -4.01 8.95
C GLU A 30 5.32 -3.83 10.06
N LEU A 31 5.25 -2.64 10.64
CA LEU A 31 4.23 -2.32 11.64
C LEU A 31 2.83 -2.43 11.04
N ILE A 32 2.61 -1.82 9.87
CA ILE A 32 1.33 -1.89 9.18
C ILE A 32 0.99 -3.35 8.84
N TYR A 33 1.95 -4.06 8.32
CA TYR A 33 1.84 -5.49 7.99
C TYR A 33 1.38 -6.31 9.19
N ASN A 34 1.98 -6.09 10.35
CA ASN A 34 1.64 -6.83 11.57
C ASN A 34 0.28 -6.44 12.14
N VAL A 35 -0.03 -5.15 12.17
CA VAL A 35 -1.31 -4.66 12.72
C VAL A 35 -2.50 -5.15 11.89
N PHE A 36 -2.35 -5.20 10.58
CA PHE A 36 -3.41 -5.68 9.69
C PHE A 36 -3.41 -7.20 9.52
N ASP A 37 -2.46 -7.90 10.14
CA ASP A 37 -2.30 -9.35 9.96
C ASP A 37 -2.21 -9.67 8.47
N ALA A 38 -1.34 -8.97 7.79
CA ALA A 38 -1.24 -9.00 6.34
C ALA A 38 -0.29 -10.09 5.85
N LYS A 39 -0.45 -10.48 4.59
CA LYS A 39 0.48 -11.34 3.88
C LYS A 39 1.50 -10.52 3.11
N ASN A 40 1.11 -9.31 2.66
CA ASN A 40 2.04 -8.35 2.10
C ASN A 40 1.55 -6.91 2.33
N CYS A 41 2.50 -5.99 2.21
CA CYS A 41 2.25 -4.56 2.33
C CYS A 41 3.21 -3.83 1.39
N THR A 42 2.70 -2.88 0.60
CA THR A 42 3.50 -2.17 -0.40
C THR A 42 3.24 -0.68 -0.35
N LEU A 43 4.29 0.11 -0.55
CA LEU A 43 4.18 1.56 -0.70
C LEU A 43 4.84 1.96 -2.00
N HIS A 44 4.10 2.69 -2.83
CA HIS A 44 4.58 3.20 -4.12
C HIS A 44 4.45 4.71 -4.16
N SER A 45 5.37 5.37 -4.85
CA SER A 45 5.27 6.81 -5.13
C SER A 45 5.01 7.02 -6.61
N LEU A 46 4.19 8.02 -6.94
CA LEU A 46 3.89 8.37 -8.32
C LEU A 46 5.00 9.26 -8.87
N ASN A 47 5.45 8.99 -10.10
CA ASN A 47 6.48 9.81 -10.72
C ASN A 47 5.91 11.19 -11.13
N GLU A 48 6.80 12.12 -11.46
CA GLU A 48 6.41 13.53 -11.74
C GLU A 48 5.39 13.66 -12.86
N ASP A 49 5.52 12.90 -13.94
CA ASP A 49 4.59 13.04 -15.06
C ASP A 49 3.32 12.21 -14.90
N GLY A 50 3.19 11.47 -13.80
CA GLY A 50 1.99 10.71 -13.50
C GLY A 50 1.81 9.43 -14.31
N SER A 51 2.87 8.95 -14.97
CA SER A 51 2.77 7.79 -15.86
C SER A 51 2.97 6.44 -15.18
N PHE A 52 3.75 6.40 -14.08
CA PHE A 52 3.99 5.14 -13.38
C PHE A 52 4.26 5.35 -11.90
N LEU A 53 4.09 4.26 -11.13
CA LEU A 53 4.38 4.17 -9.72
C LEU A 53 5.71 3.44 -9.54
N SER A 54 6.56 3.94 -8.62
CA SER A 54 7.82 3.31 -8.24
C SER A 54 7.71 2.75 -6.84
N LEU A 55 8.18 1.52 -6.64
CA LEU A 55 8.14 0.86 -5.34
C LEU A 55 9.10 1.56 -4.37
N VAL A 56 8.56 2.08 -3.27
CA VAL A 56 9.34 2.69 -2.19
C VAL A 56 9.77 1.64 -1.18
N GLY A 57 8.89 0.70 -0.88
CA GLY A 57 9.19 -0.40 0.02
C GLY A 57 8.08 -1.44 0.03
N GLN A 58 8.39 -2.63 0.52
CA GLN A 58 7.43 -3.72 0.60
C GLN A 58 7.80 -4.71 1.69
N ILE A 59 6.81 -5.42 2.20
CA ILE A 59 6.96 -6.54 3.13
C ILE A 59 6.14 -7.70 2.58
N GLY A 60 6.72 -8.87 2.53
CA GLY A 60 6.01 -10.12 2.26
C GLY A 60 5.83 -10.51 0.80
N LEU A 61 6.25 -9.70 -0.16
CA LEU A 61 6.17 -10.10 -1.56
C LEU A 61 7.25 -11.13 -1.89
N PRO A 62 6.90 -12.21 -2.62
CA PRO A 62 7.93 -13.10 -3.18
C PRO A 62 8.88 -12.27 -4.07
N GLU A 63 10.14 -12.64 -4.09
CA GLU A 63 11.18 -11.89 -4.81
C GLU A 63 10.81 -11.58 -6.27
N LYS A 64 10.30 -12.59 -6.97
CA LYS A 64 9.89 -12.44 -8.37
C LYS A 64 8.76 -11.42 -8.54
N ILE A 65 7.81 -11.43 -7.62
CA ILE A 65 6.69 -10.48 -7.64
C ILE A 65 7.17 -9.08 -7.28
N ALA A 66 8.09 -8.97 -6.32
CA ALA A 66 8.67 -7.69 -5.94
C ALA A 66 9.38 -7.02 -7.12
N GLU A 67 10.07 -7.79 -7.95
CA GLU A 67 10.71 -7.27 -9.17
C GLU A 67 9.69 -6.67 -10.14
N ILE A 68 8.57 -7.37 -10.34
CA ILE A 68 7.49 -6.88 -11.20
C ILE A 68 6.85 -5.62 -10.62
N ALA A 69 6.73 -5.56 -9.29
CA ALA A 69 6.11 -4.44 -8.60
C ALA A 69 6.98 -3.19 -8.51
N LYS A 70 8.24 -3.24 -8.91
CA LYS A 70 9.13 -2.08 -8.86
C LYS A 70 8.60 -0.89 -9.65
N ILE A 71 8.03 -1.14 -10.82
CA ILE A 71 7.44 -0.13 -11.69
C ILE A 71 6.05 -0.61 -12.10
N ILE A 72 5.04 0.17 -11.75
CA ILE A 72 3.65 -0.15 -12.09
C ILE A 72 3.08 0.98 -12.93
N PRO A 73 2.72 0.71 -14.19
CA PRO A 73 2.08 1.74 -15.02
C PRO A 73 0.73 2.16 -14.42
N VAL A 74 0.43 3.44 -14.45
CA VAL A 74 -0.89 3.94 -14.02
C VAL A 74 -1.95 3.30 -14.91
N GLY A 75 -3.02 2.81 -14.28
CA GLY A 75 -4.09 2.09 -14.97
C GLY A 75 -3.90 0.58 -15.01
N LYS A 76 -2.78 0.04 -14.50
CA LYS A 76 -2.49 -1.40 -14.47
C LYS A 76 -2.42 -1.92 -13.05
N GLY A 77 -3.11 -3.04 -12.78
CA GLY A 77 -3.16 -3.64 -11.45
C GLY A 77 -3.94 -2.79 -10.46
N MET A 78 -4.05 -3.27 -9.22
CA MET A 78 -4.81 -2.54 -8.20
C MET A 78 -4.19 -1.17 -7.90
N ALA A 79 -2.87 -1.10 -7.73
CA ALA A 79 -2.19 0.17 -7.44
C ALA A 79 -2.29 1.13 -8.62
N GLY A 80 -2.10 0.67 -9.85
CA GLY A 80 -2.22 1.51 -11.04
C GLY A 80 -3.63 2.03 -11.26
N VAL A 81 -4.65 1.20 -11.03
CA VAL A 81 -6.05 1.61 -11.13
C VAL A 81 -6.40 2.59 -10.01
N CYS A 82 -5.90 2.35 -8.80
CA CYS A 82 -6.07 3.26 -7.67
C CYS A 82 -5.51 4.65 -7.99
N ALA A 83 -4.32 4.71 -8.56
CA ALA A 83 -3.71 5.98 -8.96
C ALA A 83 -4.51 6.68 -10.05
N GLN A 84 -5.04 5.93 -11.01
CA GLN A 84 -5.82 6.46 -12.11
C GLN A 84 -7.16 7.03 -11.63
N LYS A 85 -7.86 6.28 -10.79
CA LYS A 85 -9.19 6.67 -10.30
C LYS A 85 -9.14 7.63 -9.12
N LYS A 86 -8.02 7.73 -8.45
CA LYS A 86 -7.84 8.59 -7.26
C LYS A 86 -8.76 8.20 -6.11
N GLU A 87 -9.05 6.91 -5.99
CA GLU A 87 -9.91 6.38 -4.94
C GLU A 87 -9.43 4.99 -4.52
N PRO A 88 -9.79 4.51 -3.31
CA PRO A 88 -9.40 3.18 -2.87
C PRO A 88 -9.94 2.09 -3.81
N VAL A 89 -9.13 1.06 -4.01
CA VAL A 89 -9.53 -0.14 -4.75
C VAL A 89 -9.47 -1.31 -3.78
N THR A 90 -10.58 -2.02 -3.63
CA THR A 90 -10.68 -3.16 -2.73
C THR A 90 -11.13 -4.41 -3.46
N MET A 91 -10.66 -5.57 -3.00
CA MET A 91 -11.11 -6.87 -3.47
C MET A 91 -11.27 -7.79 -2.27
N CYS A 92 -12.48 -8.29 -2.05
CA CYS A 92 -12.74 -9.24 -0.97
C CYS A 92 -11.95 -10.53 -1.20
N ASN A 93 -11.87 -11.00 -2.45
CA ASN A 93 -11.08 -12.17 -2.84
C ASN A 93 -10.44 -11.92 -4.21
N LEU A 94 -9.17 -11.58 -4.19
CA LEU A 94 -8.39 -11.30 -5.40
C LEU A 94 -8.28 -12.55 -6.29
N GLN A 95 -8.21 -13.75 -5.69
CA GLN A 95 -8.03 -14.99 -6.44
C GLN A 95 -9.22 -15.33 -7.33
N THR A 96 -10.43 -14.95 -6.92
CA THR A 96 -11.65 -15.21 -7.68
C THR A 96 -12.15 -14.00 -8.47
N ASP A 97 -11.48 -12.86 -8.33
CA ASP A 97 -11.88 -11.65 -9.03
C ASP A 97 -11.67 -11.80 -10.54
N ASP A 98 -12.69 -11.46 -11.31
CA ASP A 98 -12.66 -11.54 -12.77
C ASP A 98 -12.85 -10.18 -13.44
N SER A 99 -12.74 -9.09 -12.68
CA SER A 99 -12.87 -7.72 -13.20
C SER A 99 -11.75 -7.35 -14.17
N GLY A 100 -10.61 -8.06 -14.09
CA GLY A 100 -9.42 -7.73 -14.90
C GLY A 100 -8.55 -6.65 -14.29
N VAL A 101 -8.93 -6.09 -13.15
CA VAL A 101 -8.14 -5.05 -12.47
C VAL A 101 -6.82 -5.60 -11.94
N ALA A 102 -6.86 -6.77 -11.29
CA ALA A 102 -5.65 -7.40 -10.77
C ALA A 102 -4.81 -7.98 -11.91
N ARG A 103 -3.50 -7.72 -11.87
CA ARG A 103 -2.56 -8.30 -12.84
C ARG A 103 -2.42 -9.81 -12.57
N PRO A 104 -2.13 -10.62 -13.59
CA PRO A 104 -1.92 -12.06 -13.36
C PRO A 104 -0.88 -12.36 -12.28
N SER A 105 0.21 -11.57 -12.21
CA SER A 105 1.25 -11.74 -11.20
C SER A 105 0.74 -11.52 -9.77
N ALA A 106 -0.29 -10.69 -9.59
CA ALA A 106 -0.87 -10.45 -8.26
C ALA A 106 -1.51 -11.72 -7.69
N LYS A 107 -2.06 -12.58 -8.54
CA LYS A 107 -2.68 -13.84 -8.12
C LYS A 107 -1.64 -14.85 -7.61
N ASP A 108 -0.39 -14.72 -8.05
CA ASP A 108 0.71 -15.58 -7.60
C ASP A 108 1.13 -15.27 -6.16
N THR A 109 0.67 -14.16 -5.58
CA THR A 109 0.94 -13.83 -4.18
C THR A 109 0.14 -14.68 -3.19
N GLU A 110 -0.88 -15.38 -3.68
CA GLU A 110 -1.83 -16.14 -2.86
C GLU A 110 -2.64 -15.26 -1.91
N VAL A 111 -2.68 -13.95 -2.17
CA VAL A 111 -3.49 -12.99 -1.41
C VAL A 111 -4.95 -13.12 -1.83
N GLU A 112 -5.86 -13.04 -0.86
CA GLU A 112 -7.30 -13.00 -1.14
C GLU A 112 -7.86 -11.61 -0.89
N GLY A 113 -7.97 -11.17 0.36
CA GLY A 113 -8.49 -9.83 0.68
C GLY A 113 -7.42 -8.75 0.47
N ALA A 114 -7.67 -7.84 -0.46
CA ALA A 114 -6.69 -6.82 -0.83
C ALA A 114 -7.30 -5.43 -0.91
N VAL A 115 -6.49 -4.43 -0.58
CA VAL A 115 -6.87 -3.02 -0.68
C VAL A 115 -5.65 -2.19 -1.06
N VAL A 116 -5.87 -1.17 -1.89
CA VAL A 116 -4.88 -0.14 -2.16
C VAL A 116 -5.56 1.20 -1.96
N VAL A 117 -4.94 2.08 -1.20
CA VAL A 117 -5.46 3.43 -0.96
C VAL A 117 -4.54 4.47 -1.61
N PRO A 118 -5.11 5.55 -2.18
CA PRO A 118 -4.29 6.62 -2.74
C PRO A 118 -4.03 7.69 -1.69
N LEU A 119 -2.85 8.28 -1.73
CA LEU A 119 -2.57 9.51 -0.98
C LEU A 119 -2.64 10.67 -1.95
N LEU A 120 -3.52 11.61 -1.69
CA LEU A 120 -3.70 12.81 -2.51
C LEU A 120 -3.06 14.02 -1.84
N ASN A 121 -2.52 14.93 -2.65
CA ASN A 121 -2.06 16.21 -2.16
C ASN A 121 -3.23 17.20 -2.10
N ASP A 122 -2.95 18.46 -1.74
CA ASP A 122 -3.97 19.51 -1.61
C ASP A 122 -4.65 19.84 -2.94
N ASN A 123 -4.02 19.52 -4.07
CA ASN A 123 -4.57 19.72 -5.40
C ASN A 123 -5.32 18.48 -5.93
N GLU A 124 -5.58 17.52 -5.04
CA GLU A 124 -6.25 16.25 -5.37
C GLU A 124 -5.49 15.42 -6.40
N GLU A 125 -4.17 15.56 -6.41
CA GLU A 125 -3.30 14.73 -7.25
C GLU A 125 -2.73 13.59 -6.42
N VAL A 126 -2.65 12.40 -7.01
CA VAL A 126 -2.05 11.24 -6.32
C VAL A 126 -0.55 11.43 -6.22
N ILE A 127 -0.01 11.23 -5.02
CA ILE A 127 1.43 11.24 -4.79
C ILE A 127 1.98 9.87 -4.42
N ALA A 128 1.13 9.00 -3.89
CA ALA A 128 1.54 7.67 -3.45
C ALA A 128 0.34 6.73 -3.37
N THR A 129 0.62 5.41 -3.31
CA THR A 129 -0.39 4.40 -3.02
C THR A 129 0.17 3.45 -1.97
N LEU A 130 -0.69 3.01 -1.04
CA LEU A 130 -0.34 2.05 0.00
C LEU A 130 -1.28 0.86 -0.11
N GLY A 131 -0.73 -0.33 -0.23
CA GLY A 131 -1.49 -1.56 -0.41
C GLY A 131 -1.26 -2.58 0.69
N VAL A 132 -2.31 -3.32 1.04
CA VAL A 132 -2.26 -4.42 2.00
C VAL A 132 -3.00 -5.61 1.40
N GLY A 133 -2.40 -6.79 1.52
CA GLY A 133 -3.03 -8.05 1.11
C GLY A 133 -3.07 -9.02 2.26
N LYS A 134 -4.19 -9.73 2.41
CA LYS A 134 -4.40 -10.75 3.44
C LYS A 134 -4.53 -12.14 2.83
N SER A 135 -4.20 -13.18 3.60
CA SER A 135 -4.31 -14.57 3.14
C SER A 135 -5.75 -15.07 3.12
N GLY A 136 -6.67 -14.41 3.82
CA GLY A 136 -8.10 -14.77 3.83
C GLY A 136 -8.95 -13.71 3.15
N GLU A 137 -10.19 -14.08 2.82
CA GLU A 137 -11.14 -13.10 2.30
C GLU A 137 -11.36 -12.01 3.35
N HIS A 138 -11.46 -10.78 2.90
CA HIS A 138 -11.63 -9.65 3.81
C HIS A 138 -12.31 -8.48 3.11
N ASP A 139 -13.39 -7.99 3.71
CA ASP A 139 -14.05 -6.76 3.30
C ASP A 139 -13.50 -5.63 4.17
N TYR A 140 -12.66 -4.80 3.59
CA TYR A 140 -12.06 -3.68 4.34
C TYR A 140 -13.11 -2.65 4.69
N SER A 141 -13.18 -2.29 5.99
CA SER A 141 -14.11 -1.28 6.47
C SER A 141 -13.62 0.12 6.09
N GLU A 142 -14.54 1.07 6.10
CA GLU A 142 -14.19 2.48 5.88
C GLU A 142 -13.15 2.95 6.90
N GLU A 143 -13.26 2.50 8.15
CA GLU A 143 -12.30 2.81 9.21
C GLU A 143 -10.90 2.29 8.87
N GLU A 144 -10.80 1.06 8.38
CA GLU A 144 -9.52 0.47 7.96
C GLU A 144 -8.92 1.24 6.77
N ILE A 145 -9.74 1.60 5.80
CA ILE A 145 -9.30 2.37 4.62
C ILE A 145 -8.78 3.75 5.04
N ASN A 146 -9.50 4.43 5.91
CA ASN A 146 -9.10 5.75 6.41
C ASN A 146 -7.79 5.66 7.21
N LEU A 147 -7.63 4.60 7.99
CA LEU A 147 -6.42 4.36 8.77
C LEU A 147 -5.22 4.14 7.86
N LEU A 148 -5.38 3.34 6.81
CA LEU A 148 -4.31 3.11 5.82
C LEU A 148 -3.94 4.42 5.11
N ASN A 149 -4.94 5.23 4.80
CA ASN A 149 -4.70 6.53 4.16
C ASN A 149 -3.87 7.44 5.07
N GLU A 150 -4.18 7.45 6.36
CA GLU A 150 -3.41 8.20 7.34
C GLU A 150 -1.97 7.67 7.46
N CYS A 151 -1.80 6.36 7.43
CA CYS A 151 -0.47 5.75 7.43
C CYS A 151 0.35 6.19 6.21
N ALA A 152 -0.26 6.21 5.04
CA ALA A 152 0.41 6.66 3.81
C ALA A 152 0.84 8.13 3.95
N ARG A 153 -0.03 8.97 4.50
CA ARG A 153 0.27 10.38 4.72
C ARG A 153 1.47 10.56 5.67
N ILE A 154 1.48 9.82 6.78
CA ILE A 154 2.57 9.89 7.76
C ILE A 154 3.89 9.47 7.10
N MET A 155 3.91 8.31 6.45
CA MET A 155 5.13 7.80 5.83
C MET A 155 5.67 8.76 4.77
N MET A 156 4.81 9.24 3.88
CA MET A 156 5.25 10.12 2.81
C MET A 156 5.71 11.49 3.33
N SER A 157 5.20 11.95 4.47
CA SER A 157 5.66 13.20 5.06
C SER A 157 7.14 13.15 5.47
N PHE A 158 7.64 11.95 5.81
CA PHE A 158 9.06 11.74 6.14
C PHE A 158 9.91 11.40 4.93
N ILE A 159 9.31 10.75 3.93
CA ILE A 159 10.04 10.29 2.74
C ILE A 159 10.26 11.44 1.74
N SER A 160 9.29 12.33 1.60
CA SER A 160 9.32 13.42 0.60
C SER A 160 10.10 14.64 1.03
N GLN A 161 10.73 14.62 2.19
CA GLN A 161 11.51 15.77 2.69
C GLN A 161 12.82 15.94 1.95
#